data_bc36f7fb31c9eea90c8ab8b23c639073
#
_entry.id   bc36f7fb31c9eea90c8ab8b23c639073
#
_cell.length_a   1.000
_cell.length_b   1.000
_cell.length_c   1.000
_cell.angle_alpha   90.00
_cell.angle_beta   90.00
_cell.angle_gamma   90.00
#
_symmetry.space_group_name_H-M   'P 1'
#
loop_
_entity.id
_entity.type
_entity.pdbx_description
1 polymer ?
#
loop_
_entity_poly.entity_id
_entity_poly.type
_entity_poly.pdbx_seq_one_letter_code
_entity_poly.pdbx_strand_id
1 'polypeptide(L)'
;MSFSNCLIGGSGRSGSTILKKILQEHSEIFALPYELQITVCPDGLIDFFCSIESCWSPQLFDSKISRLKSVLKSIGEKPNLMSNIIDGLLRSSGISKKMNMKSVPRYNEYSLLQYCENYQNLVDKFIDELTDFKYSGWFIGHNTFHRESIHFSESQTSQKIARIIRKFYTGVIENMMGDHGAKWYVDDTPWNLLFFEKFLQILPNSKLIHIYRDPRDVVASYIQKNWSPSNPVQATMYYKSCMQYWWKIREKLNKNSYLEFDFESLINDTERTLK
;
A
#
# COMPACT_ATOMS: atom_id res chain seq x y z
N MET A 1 4.69 -6.08 19.50
CA MET A 1 4.80 -6.65 18.14
C MET A 1 5.76 -7.80 18.24
N SER A 2 5.39 -8.93 17.69
CA SER A 2 6.24 -10.13 17.61
C SER A 2 7.31 -10.04 16.53
N PHE A 3 7.19 -9.06 15.63
CA PHE A 3 8.10 -8.85 14.49
C PHE A 3 8.52 -7.39 14.33
N SER A 4 9.61 -7.18 13.60
CA SER A 4 10.07 -5.88 13.12
C SER A 4 9.63 -5.67 11.68
N ASN A 5 9.36 -4.42 11.29
CA ASN A 5 8.87 -4.07 9.97
C ASN A 5 9.94 -3.32 9.18
N CYS A 6 10.29 -3.83 8.00
CA CYS A 6 11.23 -3.22 7.08
C CYS A 6 10.53 -2.93 5.75
N LEU A 7 10.51 -1.67 5.36
CA LEU A 7 9.96 -1.22 4.10
C LEU A 7 11.09 -0.99 3.10
N ILE A 8 10.95 -1.53 1.91
CA ILE A 8 11.82 -1.16 0.79
C ILE A 8 11.06 -0.13 -0.04
N GLY A 9 11.68 1.01 -0.27
CA GLY A 9 11.10 2.09 -1.05
C GLY A 9 12.04 2.61 -2.12
N GLY A 10 11.48 3.25 -3.11
CA GLY A 10 12.21 3.84 -4.22
C GLY A 10 11.30 4.57 -5.18
N SER A 11 11.85 5.05 -6.28
CA SER A 11 11.05 5.65 -7.36
C SER A 11 10.23 4.62 -8.16
N GLY A 12 10.37 3.32 -7.86
CA GLY A 12 10.02 2.24 -8.77
C GLY A 12 11.11 2.03 -9.83
N ARG A 13 11.26 0.83 -10.32
CA ARG A 13 12.31 0.43 -11.30
C ARG A 13 13.75 0.63 -10.79
N SER A 14 13.93 0.78 -9.51
CA SER A 14 15.22 0.98 -8.85
C SER A 14 15.83 -0.29 -8.24
N GLY A 15 15.19 -1.46 -8.38
CA GLY A 15 15.72 -2.73 -7.89
C GLY A 15 15.10 -3.24 -6.58
N SER A 16 14.02 -2.64 -6.07
CA SER A 16 13.34 -3.05 -4.82
C SER A 16 12.97 -4.53 -4.80
N THR A 17 12.45 -5.07 -5.89
CA THR A 17 12.06 -6.49 -5.98
C THR A 17 13.28 -7.44 -5.94
N ILE A 18 14.42 -7.03 -6.50
CA ILE A 18 15.66 -7.82 -6.43
C ILE A 18 16.17 -7.83 -4.99
N LEU A 19 16.21 -6.67 -4.35
CA LEU A 19 16.60 -6.56 -2.94
C LEU A 19 15.69 -7.41 -2.04
N LYS A 20 14.37 -7.34 -2.22
CA LYS A 20 13.43 -8.19 -1.46
C LYS A 20 13.76 -9.67 -1.63
N LYS A 21 13.99 -10.13 -2.86
CA LYS A 21 14.33 -11.54 -3.12
C LYS A 21 15.60 -11.98 -2.42
N ILE A 22 16.63 -11.13 -2.41
CA ILE A 22 17.88 -11.43 -1.70
C ILE A 22 17.62 -11.50 -0.18
N LEU A 23 16.90 -10.55 0.38
CA LEU A 23 16.58 -10.54 1.81
C LEU A 23 15.73 -11.75 2.23
N GLN A 24 14.82 -12.23 1.38
CA GLN A 24 13.98 -13.40 1.65
C GLN A 24 14.75 -14.71 1.80
N GLU A 25 15.99 -14.80 1.32
CA GLU A 25 16.85 -16.00 1.53
C GLU A 25 17.28 -16.13 3.01
N HIS A 26 17.11 -15.09 3.81
CA HIS A 26 17.41 -15.14 5.24
C HIS A 26 16.23 -15.75 6.02
N SER A 27 16.50 -16.76 6.85
CA SER A 27 15.50 -17.52 7.60
C SER A 27 14.63 -16.71 8.56
N GLU A 28 15.11 -15.55 9.02
CA GLU A 28 14.37 -14.66 9.91
C GLU A 28 13.53 -13.60 9.17
N ILE A 29 13.49 -13.63 7.83
CA ILE A 29 12.77 -12.65 7.03
C ILE A 29 11.61 -13.30 6.31
N PHE A 30 10.42 -12.71 6.47
CA PHE A 30 9.22 -13.04 5.70
C PHE A 30 8.86 -11.88 4.78
N ALA A 31 8.55 -12.17 3.52
CA ALA A 31 8.00 -11.20 2.59
C ALA A 31 6.98 -11.88 1.67
N LEU A 32 5.98 -11.13 1.23
CA LEU A 32 5.04 -11.60 0.22
C LEU A 32 5.71 -11.66 -1.17
N PRO A 33 5.26 -12.55 -2.07
CA PRO A 33 5.77 -12.60 -3.44
C PRO A 33 5.42 -11.34 -4.25
N TYR A 34 4.51 -10.50 -3.76
CA TYR A 34 4.04 -9.26 -4.36
C TYR A 34 4.05 -8.11 -3.34
N GLU A 35 3.74 -6.89 -3.80
CA GLU A 35 3.66 -5.69 -2.98
C GLU A 35 2.39 -5.70 -2.11
N LEU A 36 2.51 -5.33 -0.83
CA LEU A 36 1.37 -5.24 0.08
C LEU A 36 0.61 -3.92 -0.15
N GLN A 37 -0.43 -3.97 -0.94
CA GLN A 37 -1.15 -2.79 -1.38
C GLN A 37 -2.05 -2.11 -0.33
N ILE A 38 -2.30 -2.74 0.83
CA ILE A 38 -3.23 -2.19 1.85
C ILE A 38 -2.78 -0.89 2.49
N THR A 39 -1.47 -0.60 2.47
CA THR A 39 -0.90 0.55 3.20
C THR A 39 -0.94 1.84 2.39
N VAL A 40 -0.28 1.86 1.23
CA VAL A 40 0.01 3.08 0.47
C VAL A 40 -0.85 3.26 -0.79
N CYS A 41 -1.75 2.32 -1.07
CA CYS A 41 -2.68 2.48 -2.19
C CYS A 41 -3.69 3.62 -1.94
N PRO A 42 -4.24 4.24 -2.99
CA PRO A 42 -5.37 5.16 -2.83
C PRO A 42 -6.52 4.49 -2.07
N ASP A 43 -7.16 5.23 -1.19
CA ASP A 43 -8.18 4.76 -0.25
C ASP A 43 -7.71 3.63 0.71
N GLY A 44 -6.39 3.39 0.82
CA GLY A 44 -5.78 2.47 1.78
C GLY A 44 -5.59 3.06 3.18
N LEU A 45 -4.81 2.36 4.02
CA LEU A 45 -4.66 2.71 5.44
C LEU A 45 -4.09 4.12 5.67
N ILE A 46 -3.06 4.50 4.93
CA ILE A 46 -2.41 5.82 5.09
C ILE A 46 -3.28 6.93 4.51
N ASP A 47 -3.94 6.70 3.36
CA ASP A 47 -4.88 7.70 2.81
C ASP A 47 -6.04 7.96 3.78
N PHE A 48 -6.63 6.91 4.34
CA PHE A 48 -7.65 7.05 5.38
C PHE A 48 -7.13 7.85 6.58
N PHE A 49 -5.98 7.45 7.14
CA PHE A 49 -5.35 8.12 8.27
C PHE A 49 -5.16 9.62 8.02
N CYS A 50 -4.51 9.98 6.93
CA CYS A 50 -4.24 11.38 6.57
C CYS A 50 -5.53 12.18 6.33
N SER A 51 -6.53 11.55 5.70
CA SER A 51 -7.80 12.22 5.40
C SER A 51 -8.57 12.60 6.67
N ILE A 52 -8.64 11.70 7.64
CA ILE A 52 -9.37 11.93 8.88
C ILE A 52 -8.56 12.81 9.87
N GLU A 53 -7.22 12.74 9.81
CA GLU A 53 -6.35 13.62 10.58
C GLU A 53 -6.50 15.09 10.16
N SER A 54 -6.61 15.35 8.85
CA SER A 54 -6.62 16.70 8.31
C SER A 54 -7.97 17.40 8.41
N CYS A 55 -9.09 16.67 8.26
CA CYS A 55 -10.41 17.24 8.43
C CYS A 55 -11.44 16.15 8.74
N TRP A 56 -12.52 16.53 9.44
CA TRP A 56 -13.56 15.63 9.85
C TRP A 56 -14.96 16.21 9.57
N SER A 57 -15.83 15.37 9.06
CA SER A 57 -17.29 15.54 9.08
C SER A 57 -17.93 14.14 9.01
N PRO A 58 -19.21 13.98 9.42
CA PRO A 58 -19.90 12.70 9.30
C PRO A 58 -19.88 12.14 7.87
N GLN A 59 -20.09 12.99 6.86
CA GLN A 59 -20.09 12.60 5.46
C GLN A 59 -18.70 12.17 4.97
N LEU A 60 -17.67 12.92 5.37
CA LEU A 60 -16.28 12.58 5.01
C LEU A 60 -15.88 11.26 5.63
N PHE A 61 -16.20 11.06 6.91
CA PHE A 61 -15.90 9.81 7.61
C PHE A 61 -16.57 8.61 6.93
N ASP A 62 -17.90 8.67 6.68
CA ASP A 62 -18.61 7.59 5.98
C ASP A 62 -18.04 7.31 4.59
N SER A 63 -17.74 8.36 3.83
CA SER A 63 -17.14 8.23 2.51
C SER A 63 -15.78 7.53 2.57
N LYS A 64 -14.90 7.96 3.47
CA LYS A 64 -13.54 7.43 3.57
C LYS A 64 -13.51 6.01 4.13
N ILE A 65 -14.30 5.71 5.17
CA ILE A 65 -14.33 4.35 5.73
C ILE A 65 -14.98 3.34 4.77
N SER A 66 -15.98 3.77 3.99
CA SER A 66 -16.63 2.93 2.98
C SER A 66 -15.65 2.57 1.84
N ARG A 67 -14.83 3.53 1.39
CA ARG A 67 -13.79 3.29 0.38
C ARG A 67 -12.68 2.40 0.92
N LEU A 68 -12.18 2.69 2.12
CA LEU A 68 -11.20 1.85 2.79
C LEU A 68 -11.70 0.39 2.91
N LYS A 69 -12.92 0.20 3.40
CA LYS A 69 -13.55 -1.14 3.50
C LYS A 69 -13.60 -1.84 2.14
N SER A 70 -14.01 -1.11 1.08
CA SER A 70 -14.08 -1.65 -0.27
C SER A 70 -12.71 -2.10 -0.78
N VAL A 71 -11.68 -1.28 -0.61
CA VAL A 71 -10.30 -1.61 -1.00
C VAL A 71 -9.80 -2.83 -0.23
N LEU A 72 -9.92 -2.82 1.10
CA LEU A 72 -9.44 -3.92 1.93
C LEU A 72 -10.15 -5.24 1.58
N LYS A 73 -11.46 -5.22 1.39
CA LYS A 73 -12.21 -6.43 1.01
C LYS A 73 -11.82 -6.93 -0.37
N SER A 74 -11.62 -6.05 -1.36
CA SER A 74 -11.22 -6.45 -2.71
C SER A 74 -9.84 -7.11 -2.76
N ILE A 75 -8.91 -6.67 -1.93
CA ILE A 75 -7.57 -7.29 -1.81
C ILE A 75 -7.66 -8.69 -1.19
N GLY A 76 -8.65 -8.94 -0.34
CA GLY A 76 -8.91 -10.24 0.26
C GLY A 76 -9.77 -11.18 -0.59
N GLU A 77 -10.35 -10.72 -1.69
CA GLU A 77 -11.20 -11.58 -2.52
C GLU A 77 -10.38 -12.61 -3.30
N LYS A 78 -10.94 -13.83 -3.44
CA LYS A 78 -10.35 -14.82 -4.34
C LYS A 78 -10.55 -14.38 -5.79
N PRO A 79 -9.56 -14.61 -6.67
CA PRO A 79 -9.74 -14.37 -8.10
C PRO A 79 -11.00 -15.09 -8.59
N ASN A 80 -11.98 -14.32 -9.06
CA ASN A 80 -13.19 -14.91 -9.62
C ASN A 80 -12.92 -15.27 -11.09
N LEU A 81 -12.90 -16.56 -11.40
CA LEU A 81 -12.66 -17.06 -12.76
C LEU A 81 -13.60 -16.41 -13.79
N MET A 82 -14.86 -16.19 -13.41
CA MET A 82 -15.85 -15.53 -14.28
C MET A 82 -15.50 -14.07 -14.56
N SER A 83 -15.04 -13.32 -13.57
CA SER A 83 -14.62 -11.92 -13.78
C SER A 83 -13.38 -11.82 -14.67
N ASN A 84 -12.43 -12.74 -14.55
CA ASN A 84 -11.24 -12.79 -15.40
C ASN A 84 -11.61 -13.14 -16.87
N ILE A 85 -12.58 -14.04 -17.10
CA ILE A 85 -13.07 -14.38 -18.43
C ILE A 85 -13.82 -13.18 -19.04
N ILE A 86 -14.69 -12.53 -18.29
CA ILE A 86 -15.44 -11.35 -18.72
C ILE A 86 -14.48 -10.20 -19.05
N ASP A 87 -13.50 -9.93 -18.20
CA ASP A 87 -12.45 -8.92 -18.43
C ASP A 87 -11.62 -9.25 -19.69
N GLY A 88 -11.27 -10.51 -19.88
CA GLY A 88 -10.57 -11.00 -21.08
C GLY A 88 -11.38 -10.73 -22.35
N LEU A 89 -12.67 -11.07 -22.34
CA LEU A 89 -13.57 -10.84 -23.46
C LEU A 89 -13.83 -9.35 -23.73
N LEU A 90 -14.00 -8.53 -22.70
CA LEU A 90 -14.17 -7.09 -22.82
C LEU A 90 -12.91 -6.38 -23.35
N ARG A 91 -11.72 -6.86 -22.98
CA ARG A 91 -10.43 -6.35 -23.50
C ARG A 91 -10.24 -6.72 -24.97
N SER A 92 -10.55 -7.95 -25.36
CA SER A 92 -10.38 -8.44 -26.74
C SER A 92 -11.38 -7.80 -27.70
N SER A 93 -12.59 -7.46 -27.25
CA SER A 93 -13.65 -6.85 -28.08
C SER A 93 -13.51 -5.33 -28.29
N GLY A 94 -12.56 -4.66 -27.61
CA GLY A 94 -12.42 -3.20 -27.69
C GLY A 94 -13.58 -2.40 -27.06
N ILE A 95 -14.61 -3.07 -26.55
CA ILE A 95 -15.80 -2.47 -25.96
C ILE A 95 -15.47 -1.69 -24.69
N SER A 96 -14.47 -2.15 -23.91
CA SER A 96 -14.01 -1.48 -22.69
C SER A 96 -13.52 -0.03 -22.92
N LYS A 97 -12.89 0.23 -24.07
CA LYS A 97 -12.49 1.58 -24.47
C LYS A 97 -13.67 2.49 -24.85
N LYS A 98 -14.72 1.92 -25.49
CA LYS A 98 -15.91 2.66 -25.92
C LYS A 98 -16.87 2.98 -24.77
N MET A 99 -16.96 2.14 -23.76
CA MET A 99 -17.92 2.28 -22.66
C MET A 99 -17.33 2.96 -21.41
N ASN A 100 -16.07 3.39 -21.44
CA ASN A 100 -15.37 3.99 -20.27
C ASN A 100 -15.51 3.13 -19.00
N MET A 101 -15.65 1.81 -19.19
CA MET A 101 -15.76 0.86 -18.08
C MET A 101 -14.43 0.84 -17.33
N LYS A 102 -14.49 1.22 -16.07
CA LYS A 102 -13.36 1.03 -15.15
C LYS A 102 -13.06 -0.47 -15.13
N SER A 103 -11.85 -0.85 -15.53
CA SER A 103 -11.38 -2.21 -15.33
C SER A 103 -11.55 -2.57 -13.86
N VAL A 104 -12.03 -3.79 -13.60
CA VAL A 104 -12.05 -4.33 -12.23
C VAL A 104 -10.66 -4.18 -11.65
N PRO A 105 -10.52 -3.65 -10.44
CA PRO A 105 -9.21 -3.47 -9.83
C PRO A 105 -8.44 -4.80 -9.85
N ARG A 106 -7.19 -4.79 -10.29
CA ARG A 106 -6.32 -5.97 -10.40
C ARG A 106 -5.94 -6.60 -9.05
N TYR A 107 -6.46 -6.07 -7.95
CA TYR A 107 -6.26 -6.65 -6.61
C TYR A 107 -6.69 -8.12 -6.53
N ASN A 108 -7.64 -8.55 -7.36
CA ASN A 108 -8.06 -9.97 -7.42
C ASN A 108 -6.95 -10.94 -7.84
N GLU A 109 -5.88 -10.47 -8.49
CA GLU A 109 -4.73 -11.30 -8.86
C GLU A 109 -3.87 -11.66 -7.64
N TYR A 110 -4.00 -10.91 -6.52
CA TYR A 110 -3.15 -10.99 -5.34
C TYR A 110 -3.97 -11.15 -4.06
N SER A 111 -4.77 -12.22 -4.00
CA SER A 111 -5.63 -12.47 -2.84
C SER A 111 -4.82 -12.71 -1.56
N LEU A 112 -4.96 -11.84 -0.57
CA LEU A 112 -4.37 -12.03 0.75
C LEU A 112 -4.93 -13.23 1.51
N LEU A 113 -6.10 -13.76 1.13
CA LEU A 113 -6.68 -14.97 1.74
C LEU A 113 -5.79 -16.21 1.57
N GLN A 114 -4.87 -16.22 0.60
CA GLN A 114 -3.91 -17.31 0.44
C GLN A 114 -2.85 -17.34 1.57
N TYR A 115 -2.62 -16.19 2.20
CA TYR A 115 -1.59 -16.01 3.24
C TYR A 115 -2.18 -15.67 4.61
N CYS A 116 -3.41 -15.21 4.66
CA CYS A 116 -4.12 -14.82 5.86
C CYS A 116 -5.57 -15.29 5.76
N GLU A 117 -5.86 -16.52 6.20
CA GLU A 117 -7.20 -17.13 6.12
C GLU A 117 -8.27 -16.28 6.84
N ASN A 118 -7.90 -15.65 7.94
CA ASN A 118 -8.78 -14.84 8.76
C ASN A 118 -8.90 -13.36 8.31
N TYR A 119 -8.34 -13.01 7.15
CA TYR A 119 -8.22 -11.63 6.69
C TYR A 119 -9.56 -10.88 6.66
N GLN A 120 -10.62 -11.48 6.12
CA GLN A 120 -11.93 -10.83 6.03
C GLN A 120 -12.51 -10.47 7.42
N ASN A 121 -12.33 -11.35 8.39
CA ASN A 121 -12.75 -11.10 9.77
C ASN A 121 -11.91 -10.00 10.43
N LEU A 122 -10.61 -9.94 10.15
CA LEU A 122 -9.75 -8.84 10.60
C LEU A 122 -10.20 -7.51 10.01
N VAL A 123 -10.58 -7.46 8.73
CA VAL A 123 -11.13 -6.27 8.09
C VAL A 123 -12.44 -5.84 8.77
N ASP A 124 -13.38 -6.76 8.97
CA ASP A 124 -14.67 -6.42 9.58
C ASP A 124 -14.51 -5.89 11.01
N LYS A 125 -13.69 -6.54 11.84
CA LYS A 125 -13.34 -6.06 13.18
C LYS A 125 -12.66 -4.69 13.18
N PHE A 126 -11.77 -4.46 12.22
CA PHE A 126 -11.09 -3.18 12.07
C PHE A 126 -12.05 -2.04 11.72
N ILE A 127 -12.96 -2.27 10.78
CA ILE A 127 -13.99 -1.29 10.40
C ILE A 127 -14.95 -1.02 11.56
N ASP A 128 -15.33 -2.07 12.31
CA ASP A 128 -16.19 -1.92 13.49
C ASP A 128 -15.49 -1.16 14.62
N GLU A 129 -14.18 -1.36 14.84
CA GLU A 129 -13.40 -0.62 15.85
C GLU A 129 -13.23 0.87 15.51
N LEU A 130 -13.26 1.22 14.23
CA LEU A 130 -13.24 2.61 13.75
C LEU A 130 -14.62 3.29 13.83
N THR A 131 -15.70 2.53 13.92
CA THR A 131 -17.08 3.00 13.80
C THR A 131 -17.77 2.97 15.17
N ASP A 132 -18.31 4.10 15.63
CA ASP A 132 -19.04 4.15 16.90
C ASP A 132 -20.45 3.55 16.74
N PHE A 133 -21.15 3.86 15.65
CA PHE A 133 -22.42 3.25 15.30
C PHE A 133 -22.71 3.32 13.79
N LYS A 134 -23.74 2.59 13.37
CA LYS A 134 -24.24 2.59 11.98
C LYS A 134 -25.74 2.91 11.99
N TYR A 135 -26.19 3.59 10.94
CA TYR A 135 -27.60 3.90 10.76
C TYR A 135 -27.99 3.89 9.29
N SER A 136 -29.28 3.78 9.00
CA SER A 136 -29.84 3.92 7.65
C SER A 136 -30.14 5.37 7.34
N GLY A 137 -29.73 5.86 6.20
CA GLY A 137 -29.91 7.26 5.84
C GLY A 137 -29.39 7.61 4.45
N TRP A 138 -29.37 8.92 4.16
CA TRP A 138 -28.85 9.45 2.91
C TRP A 138 -28.28 10.85 3.12
N PHE A 139 -27.31 11.21 2.29
CA PHE A 139 -26.77 12.55 2.22
C PHE A 139 -27.10 13.20 0.87
N ILE A 140 -27.34 14.50 0.86
CA ILE A 140 -27.46 15.28 -0.38
C ILE A 140 -26.06 15.60 -0.89
N GLY A 141 -25.76 15.28 -2.14
CA GLY A 141 -24.50 15.60 -2.76
C GLY A 141 -24.03 14.58 -3.79
N HIS A 142 -22.81 14.72 -4.19
CA HIS A 142 -22.18 13.83 -5.17
C HIS A 142 -22.11 12.38 -4.62
N ASN A 143 -22.69 11.43 -5.36
CA ASN A 143 -22.85 10.04 -4.94
C ASN A 143 -23.82 9.82 -3.77
N THR A 144 -24.83 10.66 -3.66
CA THR A 144 -25.82 10.55 -2.59
C THR A 144 -26.89 9.55 -2.98
N PHE A 145 -26.86 8.43 -2.32
CA PHE A 145 -27.86 7.39 -2.46
C PHE A 145 -28.31 6.97 -1.06
N HIS A 146 -29.55 6.52 -0.97
CA HIS A 146 -29.99 5.81 0.21
C HIS A 146 -29.06 4.63 0.46
N ARG A 147 -28.50 4.57 1.67
CA ARG A 147 -27.65 3.46 2.14
C ARG A 147 -28.30 2.80 3.32
N GLU A 148 -28.31 1.47 3.33
CA GLU A 148 -28.76 0.69 4.46
C GLU A 148 -27.85 0.84 5.68
N SER A 149 -26.60 1.21 5.45
CA SER A 149 -25.61 1.36 6.53
C SER A 149 -24.66 2.53 6.24
N ILE A 150 -24.84 3.62 6.98
CA ILE A 150 -23.93 4.75 7.06
C ILE A 150 -23.11 4.59 8.33
N HIS A 151 -21.80 4.72 8.21
CA HIS A 151 -20.88 4.60 9.35
C HIS A 151 -20.67 5.99 9.98
N PHE A 152 -20.74 6.04 11.29
CA PHE A 152 -20.46 7.24 12.04
C PHE A 152 -19.39 6.97 13.11
N SER A 153 -18.49 7.93 13.26
CA SER A 153 -17.62 8.05 14.43
C SER A 153 -17.43 9.52 14.76
N GLU A 154 -17.33 9.82 16.03
CA GLU A 154 -16.91 11.13 16.49
C GLU A 154 -15.51 11.46 15.97
N SER A 155 -15.13 12.75 15.99
CA SER A 155 -13.76 13.17 15.68
C SER A 155 -12.78 12.49 16.63
N GLN A 156 -11.90 11.69 16.09
CA GLN A 156 -10.92 10.91 16.85
C GLN A 156 -9.54 11.54 16.78
N THR A 157 -8.74 11.34 17.82
CA THR A 157 -7.33 11.77 17.81
C THR A 157 -6.51 10.91 16.84
N SER A 158 -5.48 11.50 16.23
CA SER A 158 -4.55 10.78 15.35
C SER A 158 -3.93 9.56 16.05
N GLN A 159 -3.64 9.66 17.36
CA GLN A 159 -3.08 8.56 18.14
C GLN A 159 -4.05 7.38 18.27
N LYS A 160 -5.37 7.65 18.46
CA LYS A 160 -6.40 6.60 18.54
C LYS A 160 -6.51 5.88 17.19
N ILE A 161 -6.62 6.64 16.10
CA ILE A 161 -6.71 6.08 14.74
C ILE A 161 -5.43 5.28 14.41
N ALA A 162 -4.25 5.83 14.66
CA ALA A 162 -2.97 5.14 14.43
C ALA A 162 -2.87 3.82 15.22
N ARG A 163 -3.38 3.78 16.47
CA ARG A 163 -3.41 2.56 17.28
C ARG A 163 -4.31 1.49 16.68
N ILE A 164 -5.50 1.88 16.20
CA ILE A 164 -6.46 0.94 15.59
C ILE A 164 -5.88 0.39 14.27
N ILE A 165 -5.31 1.27 13.42
CA ILE A 165 -4.64 0.85 12.18
C ILE A 165 -3.46 -0.08 12.48
N ARG A 166 -2.63 0.25 13.47
CA ARG A 166 -1.50 -0.58 13.90
C ARG A 166 -1.95 -1.98 14.30
N LYS A 167 -3.00 -2.07 15.11
CA LYS A 167 -3.56 -3.36 15.56
C LYS A 167 -4.01 -4.21 14.38
N PHE A 168 -4.74 -3.61 13.43
CA PHE A 168 -5.15 -4.29 12.20
C PHE A 168 -3.96 -4.76 11.37
N TYR A 169 -3.04 -3.83 11.04
CA TYR A 169 -1.85 -4.15 10.25
C TYR A 169 -1.02 -5.26 10.89
N THR A 170 -0.73 -5.14 12.19
CA THR A 170 0.03 -6.14 12.94
C THR A 170 -0.69 -7.50 12.92
N GLY A 171 -2.00 -7.52 13.12
CA GLY A 171 -2.78 -8.76 13.07
C GLY A 171 -2.75 -9.43 11.70
N VAL A 172 -2.78 -8.66 10.61
CA VAL A 172 -2.65 -9.21 9.25
C VAL A 172 -1.25 -9.81 9.04
N ILE A 173 -0.19 -9.07 9.39
CA ILE A 173 1.18 -9.55 9.20
C ILE A 173 1.48 -10.77 10.07
N GLU A 174 1.10 -10.77 11.34
CA GLU A 174 1.28 -11.91 12.24
C GLU A 174 0.56 -13.18 11.73
N ASN A 175 -0.65 -13.02 11.19
CA ASN A 175 -1.37 -14.13 10.57
C ASN A 175 -0.65 -14.67 9.33
N MET A 176 -0.08 -13.78 8.50
CA MET A 176 0.68 -14.19 7.31
C MET A 176 2.01 -14.85 7.65
N MET A 177 2.69 -14.36 8.69
CA MET A 177 3.96 -14.93 9.14
C MET A 177 3.75 -16.30 9.80
N GLY A 178 2.62 -16.51 10.50
CA GLY A 178 2.28 -17.79 11.12
C GLY A 178 3.44 -18.37 11.92
N ASP A 179 3.73 -19.65 11.68
CA ASP A 179 4.80 -20.39 12.35
C ASP A 179 6.16 -20.35 11.61
N HIS A 180 6.35 -19.38 10.69
CA HIS A 180 7.61 -19.27 9.92
C HIS A 180 8.87 -18.99 10.76
N GLY A 181 8.71 -18.58 12.02
CA GLY A 181 9.83 -18.22 12.89
C GLY A 181 10.56 -16.92 12.49
N ALA A 182 10.03 -16.22 11.49
CA ALA A 182 10.59 -14.97 11.00
C ALA A 182 10.43 -13.85 12.06
N LYS A 183 11.45 -13.00 12.16
CA LYS A 183 11.47 -11.83 13.06
C LYS A 183 11.20 -10.53 12.31
N TRP A 184 11.34 -10.53 11.00
CA TRP A 184 11.19 -9.37 10.13
C TRP A 184 10.13 -9.63 9.07
N TYR A 185 9.26 -8.65 8.88
CA TYR A 185 8.41 -8.55 7.70
C TYR A 185 9.01 -7.51 6.73
N VAL A 186 9.12 -7.88 5.46
CA VAL A 186 9.65 -6.99 4.40
C VAL A 186 8.60 -6.75 3.33
N ASP A 187 8.34 -5.47 3.01
CA ASP A 187 7.46 -5.06 1.91
C ASP A 187 8.22 -4.16 0.93
N ASP A 188 8.16 -4.50 -0.37
CA ASP A 188 8.88 -3.79 -1.44
C ASP A 188 8.01 -2.85 -2.27
N THR A 189 6.88 -2.42 -1.74
CA THR A 189 6.05 -1.40 -2.40
C THR A 189 6.85 -0.11 -2.59
N PRO A 190 7.16 0.33 -3.83
CA PRO A 190 8.06 1.46 -4.07
C PRO A 190 7.62 2.75 -3.38
N TRP A 191 6.32 2.98 -3.31
CA TRP A 191 5.71 4.16 -2.72
C TRP A 191 5.84 4.26 -1.21
N ASN A 192 6.29 3.20 -0.51
CA ASN A 192 6.65 3.25 0.90
C ASN A 192 7.60 4.42 1.20
N LEU A 193 8.48 4.74 0.23
CA LEU A 193 9.39 5.88 0.31
C LEU A 193 8.66 7.21 0.57
N LEU A 194 7.58 7.45 -0.16
CA LEU A 194 6.85 8.73 -0.14
C LEU A 194 5.93 8.87 1.07
N PHE A 195 5.58 7.77 1.71
CA PHE A 195 4.66 7.73 2.85
C PHE A 195 5.34 7.37 4.17
N PHE A 196 6.67 7.22 4.19
CA PHE A 196 7.38 6.69 5.36
C PHE A 196 7.21 7.56 6.61
N GLU A 197 7.20 8.89 6.49
CA GLU A 197 6.92 9.79 7.62
C GLU A 197 5.56 9.49 8.27
N LYS A 198 4.53 9.24 7.45
CA LYS A 198 3.19 8.88 7.94
C LYS A 198 3.14 7.45 8.45
N PHE A 199 3.90 6.57 7.83
CA PHE A 199 4.03 5.19 8.29
C PHE A 199 4.62 5.11 9.71
N LEU A 200 5.60 5.94 10.04
CA LEU A 200 6.18 6.02 11.38
C LEU A 200 5.20 6.51 12.46
N GLN A 201 4.18 7.29 12.11
CA GLN A 201 3.12 7.68 13.04
C GLN A 201 2.25 6.48 13.44
N ILE A 202 2.08 5.54 12.52
CA ILE A 202 1.31 4.31 12.74
C ILE A 202 2.19 3.23 13.37
N LEU A 203 3.39 3.00 12.84
CA LEU A 203 4.35 1.96 13.21
C LEU A 203 5.73 2.57 13.50
N PRO A 204 5.97 3.14 14.70
CA PRO A 204 7.15 3.97 15.00
C PRO A 204 8.51 3.27 14.86
N ASN A 205 8.52 1.93 14.99
CA ASN A 205 9.76 1.13 14.96
C ASN A 205 10.08 0.57 13.55
N SER A 206 9.33 0.99 12.53
CA SER A 206 9.60 0.56 11.16
C SER A 206 10.93 1.11 10.66
N LYS A 207 11.60 0.32 9.81
CA LYS A 207 12.80 0.72 9.08
C LYS A 207 12.50 0.87 7.61
N LEU A 208 13.24 1.75 6.94
CA LEU A 208 13.15 1.93 5.49
C LEU A 208 14.50 1.66 4.85
N ILE A 209 14.49 0.91 3.77
CA ILE A 209 15.62 0.82 2.85
C ILE A 209 15.23 1.55 1.57
N HIS A 210 15.87 2.67 1.31
CA HIS A 210 15.75 3.38 0.04
C HIS A 210 16.79 2.87 -0.94
N ILE A 211 16.34 2.14 -1.93
CA ILE A 211 17.19 1.74 -3.05
C ILE A 211 16.95 2.68 -4.25
N TYR A 212 18.00 3.33 -4.71
CA TYR A 212 17.98 4.23 -5.86
C TYR A 212 18.85 3.69 -7.01
N ARG A 213 18.64 4.20 -8.20
CA ARG A 213 19.33 3.78 -9.42
C ARG A 213 19.60 4.99 -10.29
N ASP A 214 20.53 4.86 -11.27
CA ASP A 214 20.76 5.91 -12.26
C ASP A 214 19.43 6.42 -12.83
N PRO A 215 19.14 7.72 -12.72
CA PRO A 215 17.88 8.30 -13.19
C PRO A 215 17.57 8.01 -14.66
N ARG A 216 18.59 7.91 -15.51
CA ARG A 216 18.46 7.62 -16.95
C ARG A 216 17.90 6.22 -17.17
N ASP A 217 18.40 5.25 -16.42
CA ASP A 217 17.92 3.87 -16.47
C ASP A 217 16.50 3.71 -15.94
N VAL A 218 16.17 4.42 -14.86
CA VAL A 218 14.81 4.45 -14.31
C VAL A 218 13.85 5.02 -15.33
N VAL A 219 14.16 6.18 -15.92
CA VAL A 219 13.33 6.83 -16.93
C VAL A 219 13.19 5.97 -18.18
N ALA A 220 14.27 5.36 -18.66
CA ALA A 220 14.24 4.43 -19.78
C ALA A 220 13.32 3.22 -19.50
N SER A 221 13.30 2.75 -18.27
CA SER A 221 12.38 1.69 -17.87
C SER A 221 10.93 2.17 -17.75
N TYR A 222 10.69 3.40 -17.29
CA TYR A 222 9.35 3.97 -17.15
C TYR A 222 8.61 4.04 -18.47
N ILE A 223 9.24 4.59 -19.53
CA ILE A 223 8.60 4.78 -20.83
C ILE A 223 8.08 3.48 -21.47
N GLN A 224 8.52 2.33 -20.96
CA GLN A 224 8.09 1.01 -21.40
C GLN A 224 6.93 0.42 -20.56
N LYS A 225 6.43 1.16 -19.55
CA LYS A 225 5.42 0.64 -18.61
C LYS A 225 4.08 1.35 -18.77
N ASN A 226 3.00 0.59 -18.65
CA ASN A 226 1.64 1.13 -18.79
C ASN A 226 1.17 1.99 -17.59
N TRP A 227 1.89 1.95 -16.46
CA TRP A 227 1.56 2.70 -15.25
C TRP A 227 2.33 4.01 -15.09
N SER A 228 3.26 4.29 -15.97
CA SER A 228 4.10 5.48 -15.97
C SER A 228 4.04 6.21 -17.33
N PRO A 229 4.44 7.49 -17.39
CA PRO A 229 4.44 8.23 -18.64
C PRO A 229 5.34 7.60 -19.70
N SER A 230 4.85 7.48 -20.93
CA SER A 230 5.61 6.97 -22.07
C SER A 230 6.49 8.04 -22.74
N ASN A 231 6.25 9.32 -22.48
CA ASN A 231 7.08 10.41 -22.98
C ASN A 231 8.28 10.62 -22.06
N PRO A 232 9.53 10.67 -22.58
CA PRO A 232 10.75 10.79 -21.77
C PRO A 232 10.78 12.04 -20.88
N VAL A 233 10.29 13.17 -21.35
CA VAL A 233 10.25 14.43 -20.59
C VAL A 233 9.29 14.28 -19.41
N GLN A 234 8.08 13.75 -19.63
CA GLN A 234 7.08 13.52 -18.58
C GLN A 234 7.58 12.47 -17.58
N ALA A 235 8.21 11.40 -18.05
CA ALA A 235 8.79 10.37 -17.19
C ALA A 235 9.92 10.94 -16.29
N THR A 236 10.75 11.85 -16.85
CA THR A 236 11.76 12.57 -16.07
C THR A 236 11.13 13.48 -15.01
N MET A 237 10.08 14.22 -15.37
CA MET A 237 9.34 15.06 -14.40
C MET A 237 8.72 14.21 -13.29
N TYR A 238 8.15 13.07 -13.65
CA TYR A 238 7.57 12.13 -12.70
C TYR A 238 8.63 11.62 -11.70
N TYR A 239 9.75 11.11 -12.19
CA TYR A 239 10.90 10.67 -11.37
C TYR A 239 11.39 11.81 -10.45
N LYS A 240 11.68 12.98 -11.05
CA LYS A 240 12.16 14.15 -10.32
C LYS A 240 11.21 14.53 -9.17
N SER A 241 9.91 14.54 -9.42
CA SER A 241 8.91 14.88 -8.40
C SER A 241 8.91 13.90 -7.23
N CYS A 242 9.01 12.59 -7.51
CA CYS A 242 9.13 11.57 -6.47
C CYS A 242 10.38 11.79 -5.61
N MET A 243 11.54 12.01 -6.25
CA MET A 243 12.80 12.19 -5.53
C MET A 243 12.85 13.51 -4.74
N GLN A 244 12.34 14.59 -5.29
CA GLN A 244 12.25 15.88 -4.58
C GLN A 244 11.33 15.78 -3.35
N TYR A 245 10.24 15.01 -3.46
CA TYR A 245 9.34 14.78 -2.33
C TYR A 245 10.01 13.93 -1.25
N TRP A 246 10.74 12.88 -1.64
CA TRP A 246 11.54 12.08 -0.71
C TRP A 246 12.58 12.92 0.04
N TRP A 247 13.33 13.77 -0.64
CA TRP A 247 14.34 14.61 0.00
C TRP A 247 13.74 15.50 1.10
N LYS A 248 12.55 16.06 0.89
CA LYS A 248 11.83 16.85 1.90
C LYS A 248 11.38 15.99 3.11
N ILE A 249 10.95 14.76 2.87
CA ILE A 249 10.59 13.84 3.95
C ILE A 249 11.85 13.44 4.72
N ARG A 250 12.91 13.06 4.04
CA ARG A 250 14.17 12.58 4.61
C ARG A 250 14.79 13.57 5.60
N GLU A 251 14.71 14.87 5.30
CA GLU A 251 15.22 15.93 6.19
C GLU A 251 14.59 15.92 7.59
N LYS A 252 13.37 15.42 7.72
CA LYS A 252 12.63 15.34 8.98
C LYS A 252 12.81 14.02 9.72
N LEU A 253 13.39 13.01 9.07
CA LEU A 253 13.51 11.67 9.61
C LEU A 253 14.74 11.53 10.50
N ASN A 254 14.62 10.66 11.52
CA ASN A 254 15.78 10.18 12.25
C ASN A 254 16.66 9.33 11.32
N LYS A 255 17.96 9.64 11.24
CA LYS A 255 18.92 8.92 10.40
C LYS A 255 19.01 7.42 10.71
N ASN A 256 18.66 7.01 11.91
CA ASN A 256 18.63 5.59 12.30
C ASN A 256 17.36 4.85 11.83
N SER A 257 16.38 5.56 11.23
CA SER A 257 15.14 4.94 10.74
C SER A 257 15.22 4.49 9.31
N TYR A 258 16.22 4.90 8.55
CA TYR A 258 16.37 4.52 7.15
C TYR A 258 17.83 4.28 6.76
N LEU A 259 18.00 3.51 5.68
CA LEU A 259 19.27 3.26 4.97
C LEU A 259 19.08 3.60 3.50
N GLU A 260 20.12 4.13 2.86
CA GLU A 260 20.13 4.42 1.42
C GLU A 260 21.35 3.82 0.74
N PHE A 261 21.15 3.16 -0.38
CA PHE A 261 22.23 2.71 -1.27
C PHE A 261 21.74 2.61 -2.73
N ASP A 262 22.68 2.61 -3.64
CA ASP A 262 22.40 2.51 -5.07
C ASP A 262 22.32 1.05 -5.53
N PHE A 263 21.54 0.85 -6.59
CA PHE A 263 21.34 -0.46 -7.20
C PHE A 263 22.63 -1.04 -7.77
N GLU A 264 23.48 -0.20 -8.32
CA GLU A 264 24.76 -0.59 -8.94
C GLU A 264 25.70 -1.19 -7.88
N SER A 265 25.76 -0.61 -6.68
CA SER A 265 26.50 -1.18 -5.55
C SER A 265 25.96 -2.55 -5.14
N LEU A 266 24.64 -2.72 -5.11
CA LEU A 266 24.02 -4.01 -4.81
C LEU A 266 24.42 -5.10 -5.82
N ILE A 267 24.48 -4.78 -7.11
CA ILE A 267 24.77 -5.76 -8.14
C ILE A 267 26.28 -6.06 -8.25
N ASN A 268 27.12 -5.04 -8.10
CA ASN A 268 28.56 -5.18 -8.27
C ASN A 268 29.26 -5.80 -7.05
N ASP A 269 28.73 -5.55 -5.83
CA ASP A 269 29.28 -6.08 -4.59
C ASP A 269 28.17 -6.32 -3.56
N THR A 270 27.36 -7.34 -3.83
CA THR A 270 26.21 -7.70 -3.00
C THR A 270 26.62 -7.99 -1.55
N GLU A 271 27.71 -8.73 -1.36
CA GLU A 271 28.17 -9.15 -0.02
C GLU A 271 28.56 -7.95 0.84
N ARG A 272 29.28 -7.00 0.29
CA ARG A 272 29.69 -5.78 1.00
C ARG A 272 28.49 -4.84 1.25
N THR A 273 27.57 -4.76 0.29
CA THR A 273 26.42 -3.85 0.39
C THR A 273 25.43 -4.30 1.45
N LEU A 274 25.36 -5.62 1.74
CA LEU A 274 24.42 -6.19 2.71
C LEU A 274 25.05 -6.50 4.08
N LYS A 275 26.35 -6.28 4.28
CA LYS A 275 27.05 -6.32 5.57
C LYS A 275 26.98 -4.98 6.28
#